data_5268da51b2068ffcf3c2e3c3d2a018f6
#
_entry.id   5268da51b2068ffcf3c2e3c3d2a018f6
#
_cell.length_a   1.000
_cell.length_b   1.000
_cell.length_c   1.000
_cell.angle_alpha   90.00
_cell.angle_beta   90.00
_cell.angle_gamma   90.00
#
_symmetry.space_group_name_H-M   'P 1'
#
loop_
_entity.id
_entity.type
_entity.pdbx_description
1 polymer ?
#
loop_
_entity_poly.entity_id
_entity_poly.type
_entity_poly.pdbx_seq_one_letter_code
_entity_poly.pdbx_strand_id
1 'polypeptide(L)'
;MALAATGDPETTYLAGKLTGEELRSLGVNFNLAPSVDVNCNPANPIIGVRSYGDTPATVAKYAAGMIRGLQDGGVLCLAKHFPGHGDTSLDSHLTLPCVDKPRDELERMELAPFRAAIADGVPAIMTAHILFPALDDSGVPATMSRRIVTGLLRGEMGFTGLVTSDCMEMQAVQKFFGSVNGVLAAMNAGVDLVLLSHTTLLSGEAAKAA
;
A
#
# COMPACT_ATOMS: atom_id res chain seq x y z
N MET A 1 14.45 5.03 -2.78
CA MET A 1 15.24 5.92 -3.69
C MET A 1 16.73 5.57 -3.71
N ALA A 2 17.42 5.38 -2.57
CA ALA A 2 18.86 5.05 -2.56
C ALA A 2 19.21 3.80 -3.39
N LEU A 3 18.47 2.70 -3.23
CA LEU A 3 18.69 1.48 -4.02
C LEU A 3 18.49 1.70 -5.52
N ALA A 4 17.51 2.51 -5.92
CA ALA A 4 17.30 2.83 -7.33
C ALA A 4 18.41 3.73 -7.90
N ALA A 5 19.05 4.56 -7.07
CA ALA A 5 20.16 5.42 -7.47
C ALA A 5 21.45 4.63 -7.82
N THR A 6 21.53 3.35 -7.44
CA THR A 6 22.65 2.47 -7.87
C THR A 6 22.62 2.18 -9.38
N GLY A 7 21.46 2.36 -10.03
CA GLY A 7 21.26 2.01 -11.45
C GLY A 7 21.08 0.51 -11.71
N ASP A 8 21.32 -0.33 -10.71
CA ASP A 8 21.30 -1.78 -10.83
C ASP A 8 20.16 -2.41 -10.00
N PRO A 9 19.11 -3.01 -10.62
CA PRO A 9 18.04 -3.69 -9.93
C PRO A 9 18.47 -4.94 -9.15
N GLU A 10 19.60 -5.57 -9.52
CA GLU A 10 20.13 -6.71 -8.77
C GLU A 10 20.54 -6.30 -7.35
N THR A 11 21.05 -5.09 -7.17
CA THR A 11 21.32 -4.54 -5.83
C THR A 11 20.05 -4.50 -4.97
N THR A 12 18.89 -4.21 -5.57
CA THR A 12 17.62 -4.19 -4.83
C THR A 12 17.17 -5.60 -4.47
N TYR A 13 17.35 -6.57 -5.36
CA TYR A 13 17.09 -7.97 -5.08
C TYR A 13 17.96 -8.49 -3.92
N LEU A 14 19.26 -8.24 -3.96
CA LEU A 14 20.19 -8.68 -2.91
C LEU A 14 19.86 -8.02 -1.56
N ALA A 15 19.55 -6.73 -1.56
CA ALA A 15 19.10 -6.03 -0.34
C ALA A 15 17.81 -6.65 0.22
N GLY A 16 16.85 -6.96 -0.65
CA GLY A 16 15.61 -7.63 -0.25
C GLY A 16 15.86 -9.01 0.34
N LYS A 17 16.71 -9.81 -0.30
CA LYS A 17 17.05 -11.17 0.16
C LYS A 17 17.74 -11.15 1.53
N LEU A 18 18.76 -10.33 1.70
CA LEU A 18 19.44 -10.17 2.99
C LEU A 18 18.48 -9.71 4.08
N THR A 19 17.64 -8.70 3.78
CA THR A 19 16.60 -8.24 4.72
C THR A 19 15.64 -9.36 5.10
N GLY A 20 15.21 -10.17 4.13
CA GLY A 20 14.33 -11.31 4.38
C GLY A 20 14.99 -12.36 5.29
N GLU A 21 16.24 -12.73 5.00
CA GLU A 21 17.01 -13.68 5.80
C GLU A 21 17.20 -13.19 7.26
N GLU A 22 17.54 -11.91 7.44
CA GLU A 22 17.67 -11.30 8.77
C GLU A 22 16.33 -11.31 9.54
N LEU A 23 15.25 -10.85 8.90
CA LEU A 23 13.91 -10.86 9.51
C LEU A 23 13.49 -12.28 9.89
N ARG A 24 13.71 -13.24 9.00
CA ARG A 24 13.40 -14.66 9.24
C ARG A 24 14.16 -15.21 10.43
N SER A 25 15.44 -14.87 10.58
CA SER A 25 16.26 -15.30 11.72
C SER A 25 15.73 -14.79 13.07
N LEU A 26 15.01 -13.65 13.06
CA LEU A 26 14.36 -13.07 14.23
C LEU A 26 12.92 -13.58 14.45
N GLY A 27 12.44 -14.52 13.63
CA GLY A 27 11.09 -15.07 13.71
C GLY A 27 10.01 -14.18 13.01
N VAL A 28 10.40 -13.11 12.32
CA VAL A 28 9.48 -12.29 11.52
C VAL A 28 9.19 -13.02 10.21
N ASN A 29 7.92 -13.15 9.85
CA ASN A 29 7.47 -13.87 8.65
C ASN A 29 6.74 -13.00 7.63
N PHE A 30 6.45 -11.74 7.94
CA PHE A 30 5.77 -10.79 7.07
C PHE A 30 6.38 -9.39 7.21
N ASN A 31 6.87 -8.83 6.10
CA ASN A 31 7.42 -7.49 6.01
C ASN A 31 6.46 -6.57 5.24
N LEU A 32 6.09 -5.44 5.84
CA LEU A 32 5.20 -4.45 5.24
C LEU A 32 5.95 -3.52 4.24
N ALA A 33 6.62 -4.13 3.28
CA ALA A 33 7.42 -3.48 2.23
C ALA A 33 7.36 -4.33 0.94
N PRO A 34 7.69 -3.74 -0.23
CA PRO A 34 8.13 -2.36 -0.49
C PRO A 34 7.00 -1.35 -0.72
N SER A 35 7.34 -0.04 -0.67
CA SER A 35 6.52 0.99 -1.29
C SER A 35 6.67 0.91 -2.81
N VAL A 36 5.54 0.87 -3.52
CA VAL A 36 5.47 0.94 -4.99
C VAL A 36 4.80 2.25 -5.45
N ASP A 37 4.72 3.22 -4.53
CA ASP A 37 4.22 4.56 -4.84
C ASP A 37 5.17 5.29 -5.78
N VAL A 38 4.63 5.95 -6.79
CA VAL A 38 5.40 6.80 -7.71
C VAL A 38 5.51 8.19 -7.12
N ASN A 39 6.72 8.65 -6.78
CA ASN A 39 6.93 9.97 -6.17
C ASN A 39 6.86 11.08 -7.22
N CYS A 40 5.70 11.22 -7.88
CA CYS A 40 5.48 12.20 -8.95
C CYS A 40 5.24 13.63 -8.45
N ASN A 41 4.94 13.79 -7.16
CA ASN A 41 4.78 15.09 -6.52
C ASN A 41 5.97 15.38 -5.59
N PRO A 42 6.87 16.33 -5.94
CA PRO A 42 8.02 16.68 -5.10
C PRO A 42 7.63 17.26 -3.73
N ALA A 43 6.42 17.79 -3.59
CA ALA A 43 5.89 18.31 -2.32
C ALA A 43 5.28 17.23 -1.42
N ASN A 44 5.29 15.97 -1.84
CA ASN A 44 4.75 14.87 -1.04
C ASN A 44 5.57 14.66 0.24
N PRO A 45 5.00 14.88 1.45
CA PRO A 45 5.75 14.80 2.69
C PRO A 45 5.89 13.35 3.21
N ILE A 46 5.15 12.40 2.63
CA ILE A 46 5.00 11.05 3.18
C ILE A 46 5.85 10.02 2.42
N ILE A 47 5.83 10.04 1.10
CA ILE A 47 6.51 9.04 0.28
C ILE A 47 7.97 9.42 0.06
N GLY A 48 8.27 10.51 -0.62
CA GLY A 48 9.64 11.02 -0.77
C GLY A 48 10.66 9.92 -1.06
N VAL A 49 11.67 9.83 -0.19
CA VAL A 49 12.78 8.86 -0.30
C VAL A 49 12.38 7.40 -0.15
N ARG A 50 11.17 7.10 0.31
CA ARG A 50 10.64 5.73 0.41
C ARG A 50 10.33 5.13 -0.95
N SER A 51 10.04 5.97 -1.96
CA SER A 51 9.83 5.54 -3.35
C SER A 51 11.14 5.15 -4.03
N TYR A 52 11.05 4.32 -5.03
CA TYR A 52 12.16 4.01 -5.93
C TYR A 52 12.39 5.10 -6.99
N GLY A 53 11.38 5.91 -7.29
CA GLY A 53 11.50 6.98 -8.28
C GLY A 53 10.20 7.72 -8.56
N ASP A 54 10.26 8.57 -9.56
CA ASP A 54 9.20 9.48 -10.01
C ASP A 54 8.47 8.99 -11.28
N THR A 55 8.86 7.82 -11.79
CA THR A 55 8.20 7.20 -12.94
C THR A 55 7.72 5.78 -12.60
N PRO A 56 6.56 5.35 -13.15
CA PRO A 56 6.03 4.01 -12.94
C PRO A 56 6.99 2.90 -13.34
N ALA A 57 7.72 3.07 -14.45
CA ALA A 57 8.67 2.10 -14.95
C ALA A 57 9.87 1.90 -13.99
N THR A 58 10.41 2.99 -13.45
CA THR A 58 11.48 2.93 -12.45
C THR A 58 10.98 2.22 -11.19
N VAL A 59 9.83 2.62 -10.68
CA VAL A 59 9.26 2.01 -9.46
C VAL A 59 9.01 0.53 -9.67
N ALA A 60 8.36 0.12 -10.76
CA ALA A 60 8.08 -1.29 -11.06
C ALA A 60 9.38 -2.11 -11.14
N LYS A 61 10.39 -1.61 -11.87
CA LYS A 61 11.69 -2.30 -12.06
C LYS A 61 12.38 -2.64 -10.74
N TYR A 62 12.47 -1.67 -9.82
CA TYR A 62 13.18 -1.87 -8.56
C TYR A 62 12.32 -2.56 -7.50
N ALA A 63 11.01 -2.31 -7.49
CA ALA A 63 10.09 -3.01 -6.61
C ALA A 63 10.06 -4.53 -6.89
N ALA A 64 10.11 -4.95 -8.15
CA ALA A 64 10.21 -6.35 -8.54
C ALA A 64 11.43 -7.05 -7.91
N GLY A 65 12.60 -6.39 -7.92
CA GLY A 65 13.80 -6.90 -7.24
C GLY A 65 13.57 -7.09 -5.74
N MET A 66 13.03 -6.07 -5.05
CA MET A 66 12.77 -6.13 -3.61
C MET A 66 11.74 -7.22 -3.26
N ILE A 67 10.64 -7.32 -4.01
CA ILE A 67 9.60 -8.35 -3.79
C ILE A 67 10.20 -9.75 -3.90
N ARG A 68 10.91 -10.06 -4.97
CA ARG A 68 11.57 -11.35 -5.16
C ARG A 68 12.61 -11.62 -4.09
N GLY A 69 13.44 -10.62 -3.76
CA GLY A 69 14.47 -10.76 -2.74
C GLY A 69 13.88 -11.11 -1.38
N LEU A 70 12.86 -10.41 -0.91
CA LEU A 70 12.18 -10.69 0.37
C LEU A 70 11.57 -12.10 0.39
N GLN A 71 10.93 -12.53 -0.71
CA GLN A 71 10.36 -13.87 -0.82
C GLN A 71 11.45 -14.95 -0.78
N ASP A 72 12.55 -14.78 -1.51
CA ASP A 72 13.70 -15.70 -1.51
C ASP A 72 14.43 -15.70 -0.16
N GLY A 73 14.37 -14.59 0.59
CA GLY A 73 14.83 -14.49 1.99
C GLY A 73 13.89 -15.13 3.01
N GLY A 74 12.75 -15.70 2.56
CA GLY A 74 11.84 -16.50 3.38
C GLY A 74 10.78 -15.73 4.16
N VAL A 75 10.47 -14.47 3.77
CA VAL A 75 9.40 -13.68 4.38
C VAL A 75 8.36 -13.25 3.34
N LEU A 76 7.10 -13.17 3.75
CA LEU A 76 6.08 -12.51 2.95
C LEU A 76 6.35 -11.02 2.86
N CYS A 77 5.95 -10.42 1.76
CA CYS A 77 6.07 -8.97 1.52
C CYS A 77 4.76 -8.43 0.94
N LEU A 78 4.64 -7.10 0.85
CA LEU A 78 3.48 -6.47 0.23
C LEU A 78 3.86 -5.23 -0.58
N ALA A 79 3.06 -4.95 -1.60
CA ALA A 79 3.11 -3.68 -2.33
C ALA A 79 2.19 -2.64 -1.67
N LYS A 80 2.68 -1.41 -1.46
CA LYS A 80 1.91 -0.33 -0.81
C LYS A 80 2.19 1.03 -1.42
N HIS A 81 1.27 1.97 -1.29
CA HIS A 81 -0.06 1.99 -0.66
C HIS A 81 -1.13 2.11 -1.75
N PHE A 82 -1.88 1.05 -2.00
CA PHE A 82 -2.85 0.97 -3.09
C PHE A 82 -4.05 1.92 -2.90
N PRO A 83 -4.49 2.64 -3.95
CA PRO A 83 -4.09 2.64 -5.37
C PRO A 83 -2.87 3.49 -5.72
N GLY A 84 -2.26 4.23 -4.77
CA GLY A 84 -1.07 5.05 -4.94
C GLY A 84 -1.07 6.27 -4.02
N HIS A 85 0.05 6.53 -3.34
CA HIS A 85 0.19 7.60 -2.35
C HIS A 85 1.18 8.70 -2.83
N GLY A 86 1.78 8.54 -4.02
CA GLY A 86 2.90 9.37 -4.43
C GLY A 86 2.55 10.80 -4.84
N ASP A 87 1.27 11.10 -5.14
CA ASP A 87 0.81 12.43 -5.55
C ASP A 87 0.03 13.19 -4.46
N THR A 88 0.01 12.70 -3.24
CA THR A 88 -0.64 13.43 -2.15
C THR A 88 0.20 14.61 -1.69
N SER A 89 -0.42 15.76 -1.49
CA SER A 89 0.21 16.97 -0.95
C SER A 89 -0.06 17.18 0.54
N LEU A 90 -0.96 16.39 1.12
CA LEU A 90 -1.37 16.47 2.52
C LEU A 90 -0.88 15.26 3.30
N ASP A 91 -0.50 15.50 4.55
CA ASP A 91 -0.16 14.43 5.48
C ASP A 91 -1.44 13.66 5.85
N SER A 92 -1.48 12.38 5.50
CA SER A 92 -2.58 11.46 5.83
C SER A 92 -2.77 11.25 7.34
N HIS A 93 -1.80 11.65 8.15
CA HIS A 93 -1.94 11.67 9.61
C HIS A 93 -2.83 12.82 10.13
N LEU A 94 -3.02 13.88 9.34
CA LEU A 94 -3.78 15.07 9.76
C LEU A 94 -5.16 15.16 9.13
N THR A 95 -5.30 14.75 7.87
CA THR A 95 -6.54 14.86 7.07
C THR A 95 -6.69 13.64 6.16
N LEU A 96 -7.88 13.48 5.56
CA LEU A 96 -8.05 12.54 4.44
C LEU A 96 -7.42 13.15 3.18
N PRO A 97 -6.28 12.64 2.70
CA PRO A 97 -5.71 13.10 1.44
C PRO A 97 -6.58 12.67 0.27
N CYS A 98 -6.49 13.42 -0.83
CA CYS A 98 -7.23 13.14 -2.06
C CYS A 98 -6.28 13.17 -3.25
N VAL A 99 -6.44 12.22 -4.16
CA VAL A 99 -5.79 12.22 -5.47
C VAL A 99 -6.91 12.39 -6.51
N ASP A 100 -7.10 13.63 -6.94
CA ASP A 100 -8.14 14.02 -7.90
C ASP A 100 -7.57 14.07 -9.32
N LYS A 101 -7.41 12.89 -9.89
CA LYS A 101 -6.92 12.66 -11.26
C LYS A 101 -7.96 11.87 -12.06
N PRO A 102 -8.05 12.07 -13.38
CA PRO A 102 -8.89 11.24 -14.22
C PRO A 102 -8.41 9.79 -14.24
N ARG A 103 -9.34 8.86 -14.46
CA ARG A 103 -9.10 7.40 -14.39
C ARG A 103 -7.93 6.97 -15.27
N ASP A 104 -7.83 7.49 -16.48
CA ASP A 104 -6.78 7.13 -17.43
C ASP A 104 -5.38 7.58 -16.99
N GLU A 105 -5.28 8.69 -16.25
CA GLU A 105 -4.03 9.13 -15.63
C GLU A 105 -3.65 8.22 -14.46
N LEU A 106 -4.60 7.88 -13.59
CA LEU A 106 -4.39 6.92 -12.51
C LEU A 106 -3.89 5.57 -13.04
N GLU A 107 -4.46 5.07 -14.15
CA GLU A 107 -4.02 3.83 -14.78
C GLU A 107 -2.57 3.88 -15.24
N ARG A 108 -2.14 5.01 -15.82
CA ARG A 108 -0.78 5.16 -16.33
C ARG A 108 0.25 5.44 -15.25
N MET A 109 -0.13 6.08 -14.14
CA MET A 109 0.77 6.56 -13.11
C MET A 109 0.69 5.71 -11.84
N GLU A 110 -0.40 5.82 -11.09
CA GLU A 110 -0.53 5.23 -9.76
C GLU A 110 -0.72 3.71 -9.81
N LEU A 111 -1.56 3.21 -10.72
CA LEU A 111 -1.91 1.80 -10.79
C LEU A 111 -0.88 0.94 -11.54
N ALA A 112 -0.09 1.53 -12.43
CA ALA A 112 0.86 0.78 -13.24
C ALA A 112 1.90 -0.03 -12.42
N PRO A 113 2.54 0.48 -11.36
CA PRO A 113 3.45 -0.31 -10.53
C PRO A 113 2.74 -1.46 -9.78
N PHE A 114 1.49 -1.28 -9.37
CA PHE A 114 0.71 -2.34 -8.74
C PHE A 114 0.36 -3.46 -9.73
N ARG A 115 0.00 -3.12 -10.98
CA ARG A 115 -0.19 -4.11 -12.04
C ARG A 115 1.08 -4.93 -12.29
N ALA A 116 2.24 -4.26 -12.32
CA ALA A 116 3.52 -4.93 -12.45
C ALA A 116 3.82 -5.84 -11.23
N ALA A 117 3.61 -5.35 -10.01
CA ALA A 117 3.81 -6.14 -8.79
C ALA A 117 2.89 -7.38 -8.73
N ILE A 118 1.64 -7.26 -9.20
CA ILE A 118 0.70 -8.39 -9.30
C ILE A 118 1.21 -9.42 -10.33
N ALA A 119 1.67 -8.96 -11.49
CA ALA A 119 2.23 -9.83 -12.52
C ALA A 119 3.51 -10.54 -12.04
N ASP A 120 4.31 -9.89 -11.20
CA ASP A 120 5.51 -10.44 -10.56
C ASP A 120 5.19 -11.33 -9.33
N GLY A 121 3.92 -11.55 -9.00
CA GLY A 121 3.49 -12.48 -7.95
C GLY A 121 3.65 -11.92 -6.52
N VAL A 122 3.44 -10.62 -6.30
CA VAL A 122 3.41 -10.06 -4.94
C VAL A 122 2.35 -10.77 -4.09
N PRO A 123 2.70 -11.29 -2.90
CA PRO A 123 1.75 -12.08 -2.09
C PRO A 123 0.68 -11.25 -1.39
N ALA A 124 0.94 -9.96 -1.14
CA ALA A 124 0.00 -9.08 -0.45
C ALA A 124 0.01 -7.66 -1.01
N ILE A 125 -1.09 -6.93 -0.82
CA ILE A 125 -1.21 -5.50 -1.14
C ILE A 125 -1.84 -4.78 0.06
N MET A 126 -1.24 -3.64 0.44
CA MET A 126 -1.77 -2.75 1.48
C MET A 126 -2.51 -1.59 0.84
N THR A 127 -3.74 -1.35 1.31
CA THR A 127 -4.58 -0.23 0.86
C THR A 127 -4.23 1.07 1.59
N ALA A 128 -4.55 2.21 0.95
CA ALA A 128 -4.32 3.55 1.48
C ALA A 128 -5.60 4.21 2.00
N HIS A 129 -5.45 5.09 3.01
CA HIS A 129 -6.56 5.93 3.51
C HIS A 129 -6.66 7.24 2.72
N ILE A 130 -6.90 7.13 1.41
CA ILE A 130 -6.88 8.24 0.43
C ILE A 130 -8.16 8.20 -0.39
N LEU A 131 -8.70 9.37 -0.70
CA LEU A 131 -9.84 9.54 -1.59
C LEU A 131 -9.37 9.54 -3.05
N PHE A 132 -10.08 8.80 -3.89
CA PHE A 132 -9.88 8.75 -5.33
C PHE A 132 -11.23 8.93 -6.04
N PRO A 133 -11.70 10.16 -6.24
CA PRO A 133 -13.05 10.42 -6.79
C PRO A 133 -13.31 9.74 -8.14
N ALA A 134 -12.29 9.62 -9.00
CA ALA A 134 -12.41 8.95 -10.30
C ALA A 134 -12.55 7.42 -10.20
N LEU A 135 -12.24 6.81 -9.04
CA LEU A 135 -12.40 5.36 -8.79
C LEU A 135 -13.64 5.07 -7.94
N ASP A 136 -13.93 5.96 -6.97
CA ASP A 136 -15.13 5.91 -6.13
C ASP A 136 -15.50 7.32 -5.67
N ASP A 137 -16.63 7.81 -6.14
CA ASP A 137 -17.18 9.15 -5.87
C ASP A 137 -18.02 9.23 -4.58
N SER A 138 -18.09 8.14 -3.80
CA SER A 138 -18.89 8.08 -2.55
C SER A 138 -18.27 8.83 -1.37
N GLY A 139 -17.03 9.34 -1.49
CA GLY A 139 -16.34 10.07 -0.43
C GLY A 139 -15.74 9.19 0.65
N VAL A 140 -15.59 7.87 0.41
CA VAL A 140 -14.88 6.96 1.31
C VAL A 140 -13.45 6.72 0.82
N PRO A 141 -12.46 6.55 1.72
CA PRO A 141 -11.08 6.26 1.32
C PRO A 141 -10.95 4.86 0.70
N ALA A 142 -9.91 4.66 -0.10
CA ALA A 142 -9.69 3.42 -0.84
C ALA A 142 -9.79 2.15 0.02
N THR A 143 -9.26 2.16 1.24
CA THR A 143 -9.35 1.04 2.21
C THR A 143 -10.80 0.62 2.51
N MET A 144 -11.76 1.56 2.48
CA MET A 144 -13.16 1.33 2.82
C MET A 144 -14.06 1.23 1.58
N SER A 145 -13.48 1.38 0.39
CA SER A 145 -14.22 1.36 -0.86
C SER A 145 -14.32 -0.04 -1.46
N ARG A 146 -15.52 -0.61 -1.49
CA ARG A 146 -15.77 -1.88 -2.17
C ARG A 146 -15.51 -1.78 -3.70
N ARG A 147 -15.76 -0.59 -4.30
CA ARG A 147 -15.45 -0.35 -5.72
C ARG A 147 -13.97 -0.48 -5.99
N ILE A 148 -13.12 0.04 -5.08
CA ILE A 148 -11.66 0.01 -5.24
C ILE A 148 -11.09 -1.36 -4.82
N VAL A 149 -11.43 -1.88 -3.65
CA VAL A 149 -10.83 -3.14 -3.15
C VAL A 149 -11.38 -4.35 -3.91
N THR A 150 -12.69 -4.53 -3.92
CA THR A 150 -13.30 -5.70 -4.59
C THR A 150 -13.41 -5.47 -6.10
N GLY A 151 -13.89 -4.30 -6.54
CA GLY A 151 -14.13 -4.03 -7.96
C GLY A 151 -12.84 -3.90 -8.76
N LEU A 152 -12.00 -2.93 -8.40
CA LEU A 152 -10.77 -2.65 -9.16
C LEU A 152 -9.67 -3.68 -8.85
N LEU A 153 -9.24 -3.81 -7.57
CA LEU A 153 -8.07 -4.63 -7.25
C LEU A 153 -8.33 -6.13 -7.50
N ARG A 154 -9.43 -6.67 -6.98
CA ARG A 154 -9.77 -8.08 -7.18
C ARG A 154 -10.34 -8.37 -8.56
N GLY A 155 -11.33 -7.56 -9.00
CA GLY A 155 -12.06 -7.79 -10.24
C GLY A 155 -11.28 -7.42 -11.49
N GLU A 156 -10.89 -6.17 -11.64
CA GLU A 156 -10.26 -5.68 -12.88
C GLU A 156 -8.76 -6.02 -12.96
N MET A 157 -8.02 -5.93 -11.82
CA MET A 157 -6.59 -6.22 -11.79
C MET A 157 -6.28 -7.70 -11.51
N GLY A 158 -7.29 -8.51 -11.13
CA GLY A 158 -7.17 -9.94 -10.92
C GLY A 158 -6.33 -10.35 -9.71
N PHE A 159 -6.16 -9.49 -8.72
CA PHE A 159 -5.37 -9.82 -7.54
C PHE A 159 -6.07 -10.84 -6.65
N THR A 160 -5.41 -11.96 -6.37
CA THR A 160 -5.94 -13.06 -5.55
C THR A 160 -5.23 -13.24 -4.21
N GLY A 161 -4.15 -12.46 -3.97
CA GLY A 161 -3.38 -12.50 -2.71
C GLY A 161 -4.06 -11.80 -1.54
N LEU A 162 -3.33 -11.61 -0.45
CA LEU A 162 -3.81 -10.98 0.77
C LEU A 162 -3.98 -9.46 0.59
N VAL A 163 -5.13 -8.93 0.92
CA VAL A 163 -5.36 -7.48 1.01
C VAL A 163 -5.33 -7.05 2.47
N THR A 164 -4.41 -6.15 2.81
CA THR A 164 -4.33 -5.59 4.17
C THR A 164 -4.68 -4.10 4.17
N SER A 165 -5.25 -3.61 5.26
CA SER A 165 -5.36 -2.17 5.47
C SER A 165 -4.01 -1.56 5.81
N ASP A 166 -3.84 -0.24 5.65
CA ASP A 166 -2.91 0.51 6.49
C ASP A 166 -3.49 0.63 7.91
N CYS A 167 -2.76 1.23 8.84
CA CYS A 167 -3.18 1.32 10.24
C CYS A 167 -4.51 2.05 10.39
N MET A 168 -5.53 1.34 10.91
CA MET A 168 -6.87 1.90 11.11
C MET A 168 -6.95 2.89 12.27
N GLU A 169 -5.88 3.04 13.04
CA GLU A 169 -5.77 4.04 14.11
C GLU A 169 -5.14 5.36 13.65
N MET A 170 -4.84 5.50 12.35
CA MET A 170 -4.41 6.79 11.78
C MET A 170 -5.51 7.84 11.93
N GLN A 171 -5.11 9.09 12.23
CA GLN A 171 -6.05 10.18 12.50
C GLN A 171 -7.05 10.41 11.35
N ALA A 172 -6.64 10.18 10.11
CA ALA A 172 -7.50 10.23 8.94
C ALA A 172 -8.70 9.29 9.05
N VAL A 173 -8.53 8.09 9.61
CA VAL A 173 -9.62 7.14 9.84
C VAL A 173 -10.41 7.50 11.11
N GLN A 174 -9.68 7.72 12.21
CA GLN A 174 -10.29 7.97 13.53
C GLN A 174 -11.24 9.15 13.52
N LYS A 175 -10.81 10.27 12.93
CA LYS A 175 -11.56 11.53 12.92
C LYS A 175 -12.85 11.45 12.09
N PHE A 176 -12.81 10.71 10.96
CA PHE A 176 -13.93 10.71 10.01
C PHE A 176 -14.87 9.52 10.14
N PHE A 177 -14.38 8.38 10.62
CA PHE A 177 -15.14 7.11 10.64
C PHE A 177 -15.20 6.47 12.03
N GLY A 178 -14.23 6.75 12.91
CA GLY A 178 -14.02 6.02 14.15
C GLY A 178 -13.44 4.63 13.91
N SER A 179 -12.80 4.03 14.94
CA SER A 179 -12.09 2.76 14.79
C SER A 179 -13.01 1.60 14.39
N VAL A 180 -14.13 1.44 15.08
CA VAL A 180 -15.04 0.29 14.86
C VAL A 180 -15.68 0.36 13.47
N ASN A 181 -16.27 1.51 13.11
CA ASN A 181 -16.92 1.67 11.81
C ASN A 181 -15.91 1.58 10.65
N GLY A 182 -14.70 2.13 10.86
CA GLY A 182 -13.62 2.04 9.87
C GLY A 182 -13.21 0.60 9.60
N VAL A 183 -13.01 -0.21 10.64
CA VAL A 183 -12.69 -1.64 10.53
C VAL A 183 -13.80 -2.40 9.81
N LEU A 184 -15.06 -2.23 10.23
CA LEU A 184 -16.20 -2.87 9.58
C LEU A 184 -16.32 -2.48 8.10
N ALA A 185 -16.12 -1.19 7.79
CA ALA A 185 -16.14 -0.71 6.40
C ALA A 185 -15.02 -1.33 5.55
N ALA A 186 -13.79 -1.41 6.09
CA ALA A 186 -12.66 -2.04 5.40
C ALA A 186 -12.91 -3.53 5.11
N MET A 187 -13.41 -4.28 6.10
CA MET A 187 -13.76 -5.70 5.92
C MET A 187 -14.88 -5.88 4.89
N ASN A 188 -15.92 -5.05 4.94
CA ASN A 188 -17.00 -5.07 3.95
C ASN A 188 -16.53 -4.66 2.54
N ALA A 189 -15.46 -3.87 2.43
CA ALA A 189 -14.83 -3.53 1.17
C ALA A 189 -14.05 -4.71 0.56
N GLY A 190 -13.66 -5.72 1.35
CA GLY A 190 -12.91 -6.89 0.92
C GLY A 190 -11.44 -6.92 1.39
N VAL A 191 -11.12 -6.17 2.44
CA VAL A 191 -9.83 -6.27 3.15
C VAL A 191 -9.82 -7.54 4.00
N ASP A 192 -8.75 -8.34 3.88
CA ASP A 192 -8.62 -9.63 4.59
C ASP A 192 -7.94 -9.47 5.95
N LEU A 193 -6.99 -8.54 6.07
CA LEU A 193 -6.22 -8.30 7.28
C LEU A 193 -6.25 -6.82 7.66
N VAL A 194 -6.82 -6.53 8.81
CA VAL A 194 -6.91 -5.17 9.34
C VAL A 194 -5.77 -4.90 10.31
N LEU A 195 -5.01 -3.83 10.10
CA LEU A 195 -3.89 -3.44 10.95
C LEU A 195 -4.33 -2.45 12.02
N LEU A 196 -4.07 -2.80 13.27
CA LEU A 196 -4.21 -1.96 14.45
C LEU A 196 -2.83 -1.88 15.12
N SER A 197 -2.19 -0.72 15.09
CA SER A 197 -0.78 -0.59 15.48
C SER A 197 -0.57 -0.09 16.91
N HIS A 198 -1.61 0.47 17.52
CA HIS A 198 -1.57 0.95 18.89
C HIS A 198 -2.39 0.01 19.78
N THR A 199 -1.76 -0.57 20.78
CA THR A 199 -2.45 -1.40 21.79
C THR A 199 -3.22 -0.53 22.76
N THR A 200 -4.24 0.16 22.28
CA THR A 200 -5.15 1.00 23.07
C THR A 200 -6.45 0.26 23.35
N LEU A 201 -7.27 0.79 24.28
CA LEU A 201 -8.62 0.28 24.53
C LEU A 201 -9.48 0.32 23.26
N LEU A 202 -9.27 1.33 22.39
CA LEU A 202 -9.97 1.47 21.12
C LEU A 202 -9.65 0.32 20.15
N SER A 203 -8.39 -0.11 20.08
CA SER A 203 -8.00 -1.27 19.28
C SER A 203 -8.69 -2.55 19.74
N GLY A 204 -8.81 -2.74 21.06
CA GLY A 204 -9.53 -3.87 21.65
C GLY A 204 -11.03 -3.85 21.34
N GLU A 205 -11.66 -2.69 21.32
CA GLU A 205 -13.08 -2.53 20.94
C GLU A 205 -13.29 -2.79 19.45
N ALA A 206 -12.45 -2.24 18.59
CA ALA A 206 -12.50 -2.48 17.14
C ALA A 206 -12.34 -3.95 16.80
N ALA A 207 -11.40 -4.65 17.45
CA ALA A 207 -11.18 -6.08 17.25
C ALA A 207 -12.34 -6.96 17.72
N LYS A 208 -13.10 -6.52 18.74
CA LYS A 208 -14.30 -7.24 19.21
C LYS A 208 -15.52 -7.03 18.33
N ALA A 209 -15.57 -5.92 17.58
CA ALA A 209 -16.69 -5.58 16.71
C ALA A 209 -16.59 -6.20 15.32
N ALA A 210 -15.37 -6.60 14.89
CA ALA A 210 -15.09 -7.24 13.61
C ALA A 210 -15.28 -8.75 13.69
#